data_c5c067aeeab3aee6076cf372804b50d2
#
_entry.id   c5c067aeeab3aee6076cf372804b50d2
#
_cell.length_a   1.000
_cell.length_b   1.000
_cell.length_c   1.000
_cell.angle_alpha   90.00
_cell.angle_beta   90.00
_cell.angle_gamma   90.00
#
_symmetry.space_group_name_H-M   'P 1'
#
loop_
_entity.id
_entity.type
_entity.pdbx_description
1 polymer ?
#
loop_
_entity_poly.entity_id
_entity_poly.type
_entity_poly.pdbx_seq_one_letter_code
_entity_poly.pdbx_strand_id
1 'polypeptide(L)'
;YVIWNTDAQALENSPVPNKVQLGINLTEGMGAGADPTIGEKAAIESLDVLKKMLDKNTKMVFVTAGMGGGTGTGAAPIISNLAMEMGILTVGIVTMPFVFEGKVRTDQANLGLERLRNSVDSLVVINNNKLREIYGNLGVKEGFTKADEVLATAAKGIAEVITNHYTQNIDLKDAKTVLSKSGNAIMGSYSASGEKRALKAVTNALDSPLLNDNRIDGAQNVLLLIVSGLSEITIDEIGIINDYIQEKAGNKANIIMGIGEDNSLTEEIAVTVIA
;
A
#
# COMPACT_ATOMS: atom_id res chain seq x y z
N TYR A 1 3.90 -1.97 -14.24
CA TYR A 1 4.60 -0.98 -13.40
C TYR A 1 5.12 0.14 -14.28
N VAL A 2 5.03 1.37 -13.77
CA VAL A 2 5.60 2.57 -14.38
C VAL A 2 6.38 3.31 -13.30
N ILE A 3 7.58 3.77 -13.61
CA ILE A 3 8.35 4.63 -12.71
C ILE A 3 8.30 6.07 -13.21
N TRP A 4 8.00 6.98 -12.30
CA TRP A 4 8.00 8.42 -12.55
C TRP A 4 9.05 9.09 -11.66
N ASN A 5 9.94 9.88 -12.26
CA ASN A 5 10.96 10.59 -11.52
C ASN A 5 11.32 11.92 -12.21
N THR A 6 11.78 12.88 -11.44
CA THR A 6 12.36 14.14 -11.93
C THR A 6 13.85 13.99 -12.26
N ASP A 7 14.49 12.92 -11.78
CA ASP A 7 15.91 12.61 -11.97
C ASP A 7 16.08 11.61 -13.12
N ALA A 8 16.70 12.06 -14.21
CA ALA A 8 16.94 11.24 -15.42
C ALA A 8 17.89 10.07 -15.14
N GLN A 9 18.92 10.27 -14.33
CA GLN A 9 19.91 9.24 -14.01
C GLN A 9 19.27 8.12 -13.17
N ALA A 10 18.40 8.47 -12.22
CA ALA A 10 17.66 7.50 -11.45
C ALA A 10 16.70 6.67 -12.34
N LEU A 11 16.10 7.28 -13.35
CA LEU A 11 15.28 6.57 -14.34
C LEU A 11 16.11 5.61 -15.18
N GLU A 12 17.26 6.03 -15.67
CA GLU A 12 18.15 5.18 -16.49
C GLU A 12 18.57 3.92 -15.73
N ASN A 13 18.94 4.06 -14.48
CA ASN A 13 19.40 2.96 -13.63
C ASN A 13 18.26 2.02 -13.16
N SER A 14 17.02 2.37 -13.37
CA SER A 14 15.88 1.52 -12.98
C SER A 14 15.69 0.34 -13.93
N PRO A 15 15.42 -0.87 -13.44
CA PRO A 15 15.08 -2.03 -14.27
C PRO A 15 13.66 -1.99 -14.83
N VAL A 16 12.80 -1.06 -14.37
CA VAL A 16 11.40 -0.95 -14.80
C VAL A 16 11.35 -0.48 -16.25
N PRO A 17 10.64 -1.19 -17.15
CA PRO A 17 10.65 -0.86 -18.58
C PRO A 17 9.92 0.44 -18.92
N ASN A 18 8.86 0.76 -18.20
CA ASN A 18 8.07 1.97 -18.43
C ASN A 18 8.58 3.10 -17.54
N LYS A 19 9.17 4.09 -18.13
CA LYS A 19 9.83 5.22 -17.44
C LYS A 19 9.27 6.53 -17.95
N VAL A 20 8.97 7.45 -17.04
CA VAL A 20 8.52 8.80 -17.37
C VAL A 20 9.30 9.80 -16.57
N GLN A 21 9.97 10.70 -17.27
CA GLN A 21 10.62 11.85 -16.65
C GLN A 21 9.56 12.94 -16.41
N LEU A 22 9.45 13.39 -15.17
CA LEU A 22 8.58 14.49 -14.78
C LEU A 22 9.32 15.82 -14.87
N GLY A 23 8.65 16.85 -15.41
CA GLY A 23 9.16 18.20 -15.43
C GLY A 23 10.45 18.34 -16.25
N ILE A 24 10.46 17.83 -17.47
CA ILE A 24 11.64 17.81 -18.35
C ILE A 24 12.26 19.19 -18.49
N ASN A 25 11.43 20.23 -18.68
CA ASN A 25 11.93 21.60 -18.84
C ASN A 25 12.25 22.25 -17.49
N LEU A 26 11.49 21.92 -16.44
CA LEU A 26 11.65 22.51 -15.12
C LEU A 26 12.90 22.01 -14.40
N THR A 27 13.18 20.70 -14.49
CA THR A 27 14.27 20.05 -13.72
C THR A 27 15.50 19.74 -14.56
N GLU A 28 15.38 19.77 -15.90
CA GLU A 28 16.45 19.39 -16.82
C GLU A 28 17.08 18.01 -16.50
N GLY A 29 16.28 17.13 -15.84
CA GLY A 29 16.73 15.81 -15.42
C GLY A 29 17.60 15.77 -14.15
N MET A 30 17.82 16.91 -13.48
CA MET A 30 18.65 17.00 -12.27
C MET A 30 17.89 16.65 -10.98
N GLY A 31 16.61 16.28 -11.08
CA GLY A 31 15.79 15.98 -9.91
C GLY A 31 15.12 17.21 -9.29
N ALA A 32 14.36 17.00 -8.21
CA ALA A 32 13.62 18.04 -7.52
C ALA A 32 14.41 18.71 -6.37
N GLY A 33 15.70 18.40 -6.18
CA GLY A 33 16.54 19.00 -5.14
C GLY A 33 16.01 18.86 -3.71
N ALA A 34 15.26 17.79 -3.42
CA ALA A 34 14.54 17.57 -2.16
C ALA A 34 13.46 18.64 -1.85
N ASP A 35 13.01 19.42 -2.82
CA ASP A 35 11.93 20.40 -2.68
C ASP A 35 10.60 19.83 -3.23
N PRO A 36 9.60 19.59 -2.37
CA PRO A 36 8.29 19.12 -2.79
C PRO A 36 7.57 20.07 -3.76
N THR A 37 7.83 21.36 -3.69
CA THR A 37 7.22 22.35 -4.60
C THR A 37 7.71 22.15 -6.03
N ILE A 38 8.99 21.81 -6.21
CA ILE A 38 9.54 21.48 -7.53
C ILE A 38 8.96 20.15 -8.03
N GLY A 39 8.84 19.14 -7.16
CA GLY A 39 8.21 17.86 -7.49
C GLY A 39 6.76 18.02 -7.96
N GLU A 40 5.97 18.86 -7.26
CA GLU A 40 4.61 19.23 -7.64
C GLU A 40 4.54 19.88 -9.01
N LYS A 41 5.32 20.94 -9.23
CA LYS A 41 5.37 21.65 -10.52
C LYS A 41 5.81 20.75 -11.67
N ALA A 42 6.76 19.85 -11.44
CA ALA A 42 7.22 18.87 -12.41
C ALA A 42 6.11 17.89 -12.82
N ALA A 43 5.29 17.44 -11.86
CA ALA A 43 4.11 16.62 -12.15
C ALA A 43 3.05 17.40 -12.94
N ILE A 44 2.81 18.66 -12.58
CA ILE A 44 1.88 19.55 -13.31
C ILE A 44 2.33 19.77 -14.75
N GLU A 45 3.61 20.03 -15.01
CA GLU A 45 4.16 20.14 -16.37
C GLU A 45 3.91 18.86 -17.20
N SER A 46 3.91 17.69 -16.52
CA SER A 46 3.81 16.39 -17.17
C SER A 46 2.39 15.82 -17.24
N LEU A 47 1.35 16.56 -16.86
CA LEU A 47 -0.03 16.07 -16.75
C LEU A 47 -0.55 15.38 -18.02
N ASP A 48 -0.22 15.91 -19.21
CA ASP A 48 -0.67 15.33 -20.48
C ASP A 48 -0.08 13.93 -20.73
N VAL A 49 1.18 13.73 -20.33
CA VAL A 49 1.85 12.43 -20.43
C VAL A 49 1.26 11.46 -19.41
N LEU A 50 1.08 11.91 -18.17
CA LEU A 50 0.46 11.13 -17.09
C LEU A 50 -0.96 10.69 -17.46
N LYS A 51 -1.77 11.59 -18.02
CA LYS A 51 -3.13 11.32 -18.46
C LYS A 51 -3.21 10.28 -19.58
N LYS A 52 -2.25 10.29 -20.50
CA LYS A 52 -2.16 9.27 -21.56
C LYS A 52 -1.79 7.90 -21.03
N MET A 53 -1.00 7.83 -19.98
CA MET A 53 -0.59 6.58 -19.34
C MET A 53 -1.70 5.99 -18.46
N LEU A 54 -2.47 6.84 -17.81
CA LEU A 54 -3.69 6.48 -17.09
C LEU A 54 -4.86 6.41 -18.07
N ASP A 55 -4.81 5.47 -18.99
CA ASP A 55 -5.81 5.37 -20.07
C ASP A 55 -7.22 4.99 -19.57
N LYS A 56 -8.21 5.01 -20.49
CA LYS A 56 -9.61 4.69 -20.17
C LYS A 56 -9.84 3.25 -19.70
N ASN A 57 -8.88 2.36 -19.86
CA ASN A 57 -8.97 0.95 -19.48
C ASN A 57 -8.47 0.74 -18.04
N THR A 58 -7.69 1.67 -17.51
CA THR A 58 -7.22 1.62 -16.12
C THR A 58 -8.40 1.79 -15.16
N LYS A 59 -8.62 0.80 -14.30
CA LYS A 59 -9.71 0.79 -13.33
C LYS A 59 -9.23 1.08 -11.91
N MET A 60 -7.98 0.76 -11.62
CA MET A 60 -7.34 0.94 -10.34
C MET A 60 -5.86 1.29 -10.52
N VAL A 61 -5.34 2.13 -9.65
CA VAL A 61 -3.92 2.49 -9.63
C VAL A 61 -3.40 2.49 -8.19
N PHE A 62 -2.20 1.93 -8.02
CA PHE A 62 -1.41 2.08 -6.81
C PHE A 62 -0.37 3.17 -7.03
N VAL A 63 -0.43 4.22 -6.24
CA VAL A 63 0.59 5.29 -6.24
C VAL A 63 1.51 5.05 -5.05
N THR A 64 2.75 4.65 -5.34
CA THR A 64 3.74 4.35 -4.30
C THR A 64 4.83 5.40 -4.28
N ALA A 65 5.18 5.88 -3.09
CA ALA A 65 6.23 6.89 -2.92
C ALA A 65 6.89 6.83 -1.55
N GLY A 66 8.19 7.16 -1.50
CA GLY A 66 8.85 7.55 -0.26
C GLY A 66 8.57 9.03 0.02
N MET A 67 8.01 9.32 1.19
CA MET A 67 7.70 10.68 1.61
C MET A 67 8.95 11.35 2.23
N GLY A 68 8.98 12.68 2.17
CA GLY A 68 10.07 13.49 2.73
C GLY A 68 11.10 13.98 1.71
N GLY A 69 11.10 13.41 0.49
CA GLY A 69 11.88 13.92 -0.65
C GLY A 69 11.07 14.92 -1.50
N GLY A 70 11.67 15.45 -2.55
CA GLY A 70 11.01 16.40 -3.45
C GLY A 70 9.99 15.73 -4.37
N THR A 71 10.42 14.73 -5.15
CA THR A 71 9.59 14.09 -6.18
C THR A 71 8.41 13.33 -5.57
N GLY A 72 8.66 12.37 -4.67
CA GLY A 72 7.60 11.56 -4.08
C GLY A 72 6.57 12.41 -3.32
N THR A 73 7.04 13.32 -2.48
CA THR A 73 6.19 14.18 -1.64
C THR A 73 5.34 15.15 -2.46
N GLY A 74 5.94 15.73 -3.53
CA GLY A 74 5.27 16.75 -4.35
C GLY A 74 4.43 16.17 -5.48
N ALA A 75 4.94 15.16 -6.18
CA ALA A 75 4.27 14.62 -7.37
C ALA A 75 3.16 13.62 -7.04
N ALA A 76 3.31 12.80 -5.99
CA ALA A 76 2.32 11.77 -5.68
C ALA A 76 0.89 12.32 -5.49
N PRO A 77 0.66 13.44 -4.76
CA PRO A 77 -0.68 14.02 -4.63
C PRO A 77 -1.26 14.47 -5.99
N ILE A 78 -0.45 15.04 -6.87
CA ILE A 78 -0.90 15.51 -8.19
C ILE A 78 -1.32 14.35 -9.08
N ILE A 79 -0.50 13.32 -9.13
CA ILE A 79 -0.75 12.11 -9.92
C ILE A 79 -1.98 11.37 -9.41
N SER A 80 -2.11 11.26 -8.10
CA SER A 80 -3.26 10.62 -7.45
C SER A 80 -4.56 11.38 -7.73
N ASN A 81 -4.54 12.71 -7.60
CA ASN A 81 -5.70 13.54 -7.90
C ASN A 81 -6.14 13.39 -9.36
N LEU A 82 -5.19 13.39 -10.31
CA LEU A 82 -5.48 13.14 -11.72
C LEU A 82 -6.16 11.79 -11.93
N ALA A 83 -5.68 10.73 -11.28
CA ALA A 83 -6.28 9.41 -11.38
C ALA A 83 -7.72 9.39 -10.82
N MET A 84 -7.95 10.02 -9.66
CA MET A 84 -9.29 10.16 -9.08
C MET A 84 -10.24 10.96 -9.98
N GLU A 85 -9.79 12.07 -10.59
CA GLU A 85 -10.57 12.86 -11.54
C GLU A 85 -10.96 12.05 -12.79
N MET A 86 -10.14 11.08 -13.18
CA MET A 86 -10.44 10.14 -14.27
C MET A 86 -11.38 8.99 -13.84
N GLY A 87 -11.82 8.95 -12.58
CA GLY A 87 -12.71 7.90 -12.04
C GLY A 87 -12.01 6.56 -11.75
N ILE A 88 -10.68 6.58 -11.66
CA ILE A 88 -9.84 5.42 -11.36
C ILE A 88 -9.75 5.27 -9.84
N LEU A 89 -10.00 4.05 -9.33
CA LEU A 89 -9.80 3.75 -7.91
C LEU A 89 -8.32 3.93 -7.56
N THR A 90 -8.02 4.88 -6.68
CA THR A 90 -6.65 5.32 -6.41
C THR A 90 -6.24 4.98 -4.97
N VAL A 91 -5.25 4.11 -4.82
CA VAL A 91 -4.70 3.70 -3.53
C VAL A 91 -3.27 4.22 -3.39
N GLY A 92 -3.05 5.05 -2.38
CA GLY A 92 -1.70 5.49 -1.99
C GLY A 92 -1.05 4.47 -1.05
N ILE A 93 0.19 4.09 -1.32
CA ILE A 93 0.99 3.27 -0.40
C ILE A 93 2.34 3.96 -0.23
N VAL A 94 2.60 4.52 0.93
CA VAL A 94 3.75 5.39 1.12
C VAL A 94 4.57 5.02 2.35
N THR A 95 5.86 5.31 2.29
CA THR A 95 6.76 5.13 3.43
C THR A 95 7.10 6.48 4.06
N MET A 96 7.09 6.53 5.40
CA MET A 96 7.59 7.67 6.16
C MET A 96 9.09 7.54 6.38
N PRO A 97 9.85 8.65 6.33
CA PRO A 97 11.30 8.61 6.47
C PRO A 97 11.75 8.09 7.83
N PHE A 98 12.95 7.54 7.87
CA PHE A 98 13.61 7.23 9.14
C PHE A 98 13.93 8.51 9.92
N VAL A 99 13.93 8.43 11.25
CA VAL A 99 14.27 9.57 12.13
C VAL A 99 15.66 10.13 11.83
N PHE A 100 16.62 9.29 11.46
CA PHE A 100 17.99 9.72 11.15
C PHE A 100 18.08 10.56 9.86
N GLU A 101 17.07 10.56 8.99
CA GLU A 101 17.02 11.41 7.80
C GLU A 101 16.78 12.89 8.13
N GLY A 102 16.40 13.17 9.36
CA GLY A 102 16.31 14.51 9.90
C GLY A 102 14.89 15.11 9.92
N LYS A 103 14.75 16.13 10.77
CA LYS A 103 13.46 16.78 11.05
C LYS A 103 12.83 17.41 9.81
N VAL A 104 13.62 18.07 8.95
CA VAL A 104 13.11 18.73 7.74
C VAL A 104 12.40 17.72 6.83
N ARG A 105 13.00 16.54 6.63
CA ARG A 105 12.37 15.45 5.83
C ARG A 105 11.10 14.94 6.48
N THR A 106 11.10 14.75 7.79
CA THR A 106 9.91 14.31 8.52
C THR A 106 8.77 15.33 8.42
N ASP A 107 9.07 16.63 8.58
CA ASP A 107 8.07 17.69 8.47
C ASP A 107 7.51 17.78 7.03
N GLN A 108 8.36 17.69 6.01
CA GLN A 108 7.93 17.61 4.61
C GLN A 108 7.07 16.36 4.34
N ALA A 109 7.47 15.21 4.88
CA ALA A 109 6.71 13.98 4.75
C ALA A 109 5.30 14.10 5.33
N ASN A 110 5.16 14.69 6.52
CA ASN A 110 3.86 14.90 7.16
C ASN A 110 2.95 15.81 6.33
N LEU A 111 3.47 16.94 5.84
CA LEU A 111 2.72 17.85 4.97
C LEU A 111 2.29 17.16 3.65
N GLY A 112 3.20 16.42 3.04
CA GLY A 112 2.90 15.66 1.82
C GLY A 112 1.88 14.54 2.06
N LEU A 113 1.94 13.90 3.22
CA LEU A 113 0.99 12.86 3.62
C LEU A 113 -0.43 13.40 3.74
N GLU A 114 -0.61 14.57 4.37
CA GLU A 114 -1.92 15.23 4.47
C GLU A 114 -2.49 15.59 3.09
N ARG A 115 -1.65 16.09 2.19
CA ARG A 115 -2.05 16.40 0.82
C ARG A 115 -2.44 15.14 0.06
N LEU A 116 -1.64 14.07 0.19
CA LEU A 116 -1.92 12.81 -0.47
C LEU A 116 -3.21 12.17 0.05
N ARG A 117 -3.48 12.23 1.35
CA ARG A 117 -4.73 11.73 1.97
C ARG A 117 -5.97 12.30 1.31
N ASN A 118 -5.93 13.58 0.92
CA ASN A 118 -7.04 14.25 0.24
C ASN A 118 -7.08 13.96 -1.27
N SER A 119 -6.08 13.26 -1.80
CA SER A 119 -5.89 13.01 -3.23
C SER A 119 -5.95 11.52 -3.59
N VAL A 120 -6.33 10.65 -2.66
CA VAL A 120 -6.51 9.20 -2.87
C VAL A 120 -7.83 8.73 -2.29
N ASP A 121 -8.33 7.60 -2.77
CA ASP A 121 -9.48 6.91 -2.18
C ASP A 121 -9.09 6.24 -0.85
N SER A 122 -7.91 5.67 -0.80
CA SER A 122 -7.39 4.92 0.33
C SER A 122 -5.88 5.14 0.48
N LEU A 123 -5.41 5.27 1.72
CA LEU A 123 -4.01 5.56 2.01
C LEU A 123 -3.44 4.59 3.05
N VAL A 124 -2.47 3.80 2.62
CA VAL A 124 -1.65 2.94 3.50
C VAL A 124 -0.33 3.65 3.81
N VAL A 125 -0.04 3.83 5.08
CA VAL A 125 1.18 4.51 5.56
C VAL A 125 2.08 3.51 6.29
N ILE A 126 3.28 3.34 5.78
CA ILE A 126 4.31 2.47 6.36
C ILE A 126 5.31 3.35 7.10
N ASN A 127 5.55 3.04 8.37
CA ASN A 127 6.51 3.77 9.19
C ASN A 127 7.86 3.04 9.21
N ASN A 128 8.86 3.58 8.49
CA ASN A 128 10.18 2.96 8.42
C ASN A 128 10.85 2.78 9.79
N ASN A 129 10.52 3.61 10.78
CA ASN A 129 11.09 3.48 12.12
C ASN A 129 10.65 2.21 12.83
N LYS A 130 9.48 1.66 12.47
CA LYS A 130 8.99 0.38 12.97
C LYS A 130 9.82 -0.82 12.50
N LEU A 131 10.52 -0.68 11.39
CA LEU A 131 11.43 -1.74 10.91
C LEU A 131 12.51 -2.09 11.94
N ARG A 132 12.98 -1.08 12.70
CA ARG A 132 13.96 -1.30 13.77
C ARG A 132 13.38 -2.12 14.91
N GLU A 133 12.10 -1.95 15.22
CA GLU A 133 11.44 -2.71 16.29
C GLU A 133 11.31 -4.19 15.91
N ILE A 134 11.13 -4.48 14.61
CA ILE A 134 10.89 -5.84 14.09
C ILE A 134 12.19 -6.55 13.75
N TYR A 135 13.06 -5.89 13.01
CA TYR A 135 14.27 -6.49 12.44
C TYR A 135 15.54 -6.16 13.24
N GLY A 136 15.43 -5.33 14.30
CA GLY A 136 16.57 -4.91 15.11
C GLY A 136 17.44 -3.85 14.45
N ASN A 137 18.72 -3.80 14.80
CA ASN A 137 19.65 -2.78 14.33
C ASN A 137 20.23 -3.17 12.95
N LEU A 138 19.49 -2.88 11.89
CA LEU A 138 19.92 -3.13 10.51
C LEU A 138 20.98 -2.14 10.03
N GLY A 139 21.80 -2.55 9.07
CA GLY A 139 22.61 -1.63 8.28
C GLY A 139 21.71 -0.69 7.46
N VAL A 140 22.19 0.53 7.16
CA VAL A 140 21.38 1.56 6.45
C VAL A 140 20.81 1.02 5.13
N LYS A 141 21.66 0.38 4.30
CA LYS A 141 21.23 -0.19 3.03
C LYS A 141 20.15 -1.27 3.22
N GLU A 142 20.34 -2.13 4.19
CA GLU A 142 19.39 -3.20 4.52
C GLU A 142 18.06 -2.63 5.04
N GLY A 143 18.11 -1.56 5.87
CA GLY A 143 16.93 -0.86 6.34
C GLY A 143 16.07 -0.31 5.18
N PHE A 144 16.67 0.33 4.18
CA PHE A 144 15.94 0.77 3.00
C PHE A 144 15.43 -0.39 2.15
N THR A 145 16.22 -1.44 1.96
CA THR A 145 15.75 -2.65 1.26
C THR A 145 14.51 -3.25 1.94
N LYS A 146 14.51 -3.30 3.28
CA LYS A 146 13.33 -3.78 4.04
C LYS A 146 12.12 -2.86 3.90
N ALA A 147 12.31 -1.55 3.86
CA ALA A 147 11.22 -0.61 3.59
C ALA A 147 10.59 -0.85 2.21
N ASP A 148 11.43 -1.06 1.19
CA ASP A 148 10.97 -1.38 -0.18
C ASP A 148 10.25 -2.73 -0.25
N GLU A 149 10.74 -3.75 0.44
CA GLU A 149 10.10 -5.07 0.54
C GLU A 149 8.70 -4.98 1.17
N VAL A 150 8.55 -4.21 2.25
CA VAL A 150 7.26 -4.02 2.93
C VAL A 150 6.27 -3.28 2.02
N LEU A 151 6.73 -2.22 1.36
CA LEU A 151 5.90 -1.48 0.41
C LEU A 151 5.46 -2.37 -0.75
N ALA A 152 6.37 -3.16 -1.31
CA ALA A 152 6.06 -4.11 -2.38
C ALA A 152 5.07 -5.19 -1.92
N THR A 153 5.26 -5.71 -0.70
CA THR A 153 4.35 -6.71 -0.10
C THR A 153 2.95 -6.15 0.11
N ALA A 154 2.83 -4.90 0.59
CA ALA A 154 1.54 -4.24 0.76
C ALA A 154 0.83 -4.04 -0.59
N ALA A 155 1.53 -3.52 -1.61
CA ALA A 155 0.96 -3.33 -2.93
C ALA A 155 0.55 -4.66 -3.59
N LYS A 156 1.42 -5.68 -3.48
CA LYS A 156 1.16 -7.02 -4.00
C LYS A 156 -0.04 -7.66 -3.30
N GLY A 157 -0.10 -7.61 -1.98
CA GLY A 157 -1.19 -8.20 -1.21
C GLY A 157 -2.55 -7.62 -1.56
N ILE A 158 -2.67 -6.29 -1.69
CA ILE A 158 -3.93 -5.66 -2.13
C ILE A 158 -4.26 -6.07 -3.57
N ALA A 159 -3.27 -6.12 -4.47
CA ALA A 159 -3.49 -6.53 -5.85
C ALA A 159 -3.93 -8.00 -5.96
N GLU A 160 -3.30 -8.90 -5.23
CA GLU A 160 -3.61 -10.34 -5.24
C GLU A 160 -5.01 -10.66 -4.75
N VAL A 161 -5.51 -9.92 -3.75
CA VAL A 161 -6.90 -10.05 -3.27
C VAL A 161 -7.90 -9.87 -4.43
N ILE A 162 -7.59 -9.02 -5.40
CA ILE A 162 -8.51 -8.63 -6.48
C ILE A 162 -8.24 -9.41 -7.77
N THR A 163 -6.99 -9.81 -8.04
CA THR A 163 -6.59 -10.37 -9.34
C THR A 163 -6.53 -11.88 -9.39
N ASN A 164 -6.34 -12.53 -8.25
CA ASN A 164 -6.28 -13.98 -8.20
C ASN A 164 -7.67 -14.61 -8.30
N HIS A 165 -7.75 -15.73 -8.99
CA HIS A 165 -8.97 -16.53 -9.05
C HIS A 165 -8.99 -17.50 -7.88
N TYR A 166 -9.89 -17.26 -6.95
CA TYR A 166 -10.09 -18.07 -5.76
C TYR A 166 -11.43 -18.82 -5.80
N THR A 167 -11.63 -19.75 -4.90
CA THR A 167 -12.91 -20.47 -4.74
C THR A 167 -14.06 -19.50 -4.45
N GLN A 168 -13.81 -18.50 -3.61
CA GLN A 168 -14.67 -17.33 -3.42
C GLN A 168 -13.87 -16.09 -3.75
N ASN A 169 -14.20 -15.43 -4.86
CA ASN A 169 -13.48 -14.26 -5.35
C ASN A 169 -13.96 -12.96 -4.69
N ILE A 170 -13.01 -12.04 -4.55
CA ILE A 170 -13.28 -10.62 -4.32
C ILE A 170 -13.06 -9.91 -5.64
N ASP A 171 -14.07 -9.26 -6.16
CA ASP A 171 -13.97 -8.55 -7.42
C ASP A 171 -13.54 -7.07 -7.24
N LEU A 172 -13.28 -6.38 -8.35
CA LEU A 172 -12.89 -4.97 -8.32
C LEU A 172 -14.01 -4.07 -7.76
N LYS A 173 -15.28 -4.49 -7.86
CA LYS A 173 -16.42 -3.75 -7.32
C LYS A 173 -16.47 -3.86 -5.80
N ASP A 174 -16.14 -5.04 -5.28
CA ASP A 174 -15.98 -5.26 -3.83
C ASP A 174 -14.84 -4.42 -3.27
N ALA A 175 -13.67 -4.46 -3.92
CA ALA A 175 -12.53 -3.62 -3.58
C ALA A 175 -12.89 -2.12 -3.62
N LYS A 176 -13.64 -1.69 -4.64
CA LYS A 176 -14.11 -0.31 -4.74
C LYS A 176 -15.06 0.06 -3.59
N THR A 177 -15.91 -0.86 -3.17
CA THR A 177 -16.83 -0.62 -2.05
C THR A 177 -16.08 -0.39 -0.73
N VAL A 178 -14.99 -1.11 -0.48
CA VAL A 178 -14.19 -0.99 0.74
C VAL A 178 -13.21 0.18 0.68
N LEU A 179 -12.51 0.34 -0.44
CA LEU A 179 -11.39 1.27 -0.56
C LEU A 179 -11.80 2.69 -1.00
N SER A 180 -12.97 2.88 -1.66
CA SER A 180 -13.37 4.22 -2.11
C SER A 180 -13.69 5.12 -0.92
N LYS A 181 -13.01 6.26 -0.88
CA LYS A 181 -13.18 7.29 0.17
C LYS A 181 -13.01 6.74 1.59
N SER A 182 -12.20 5.69 1.74
CA SER A 182 -11.92 5.09 3.06
C SER A 182 -11.00 5.97 3.91
N GLY A 183 -10.23 6.86 3.27
CA GLY A 183 -9.23 7.69 3.95
C GLY A 183 -7.99 6.86 4.28
N ASN A 184 -7.77 6.56 5.55
CA ASN A 184 -6.69 5.65 5.94
C ASN A 184 -7.15 4.21 5.75
N ALA A 185 -6.28 3.39 5.19
CA ALA A 185 -6.43 1.95 5.18
C ALA A 185 -5.30 1.29 5.97
N ILE A 186 -5.65 0.23 6.64
CA ILE A 186 -4.71 -0.66 7.32
C ILE A 186 -4.69 -1.96 6.53
N MET A 187 -3.51 -2.48 6.27
CA MET A 187 -3.34 -3.79 5.66
C MET A 187 -2.39 -4.63 6.51
N GLY A 188 -2.83 -5.83 6.85
CA GLY A 188 -1.96 -6.81 7.46
C GLY A 188 -2.10 -8.18 6.82
N SER A 189 -1.01 -8.93 6.79
CA SER A 189 -0.99 -10.30 6.27
C SER A 189 -0.07 -11.14 7.12
N TYR A 190 -0.51 -12.35 7.46
CA TYR A 190 0.29 -13.30 8.21
C TYR A 190 -0.10 -14.74 7.88
N SER A 191 0.90 -15.63 7.82
CA SER A 191 0.69 -17.07 7.65
C SER A 191 0.97 -17.80 8.95
N ALA A 192 0.15 -18.80 9.27
CA ALA A 192 0.31 -19.62 10.43
C ALA A 192 -0.05 -21.08 10.17
N SER A 193 0.61 -21.98 10.90
CA SER A 193 0.37 -23.42 10.89
C SER A 193 0.14 -23.98 12.29
N GLY A 194 -0.27 -25.25 12.35
CA GLY A 194 -0.44 -26.01 13.56
C GLY A 194 -1.68 -25.65 14.36
N GLU A 195 -1.70 -26.02 15.63
CA GLU A 195 -2.85 -25.77 16.52
C GLU A 195 -3.15 -24.29 16.65
N LYS A 196 -4.45 -23.91 16.52
CA LYS A 196 -4.94 -22.53 16.57
C LYS A 196 -4.38 -21.62 15.46
N ARG A 197 -4.03 -22.18 14.29
CA ARG A 197 -3.48 -21.42 13.16
C ARG A 197 -4.36 -20.25 12.74
N ALA A 198 -5.68 -20.41 12.77
CA ALA A 198 -6.63 -19.36 12.43
C ALA A 198 -6.52 -18.13 13.35
N LEU A 199 -6.52 -18.34 14.66
CA LEU A 199 -6.37 -17.27 15.64
C LEU A 199 -4.99 -16.62 15.54
N LYS A 200 -3.92 -17.42 15.40
CA LYS A 200 -2.57 -16.91 15.24
C LYS A 200 -2.43 -16.05 13.98
N ALA A 201 -3.00 -16.51 12.85
CA ALA A 201 -2.91 -15.79 11.59
C ALA A 201 -3.62 -14.44 11.67
N VAL A 202 -4.86 -14.38 12.12
CA VAL A 202 -5.62 -13.13 12.18
C VAL A 202 -5.07 -12.15 13.21
N THR A 203 -4.62 -12.64 14.38
CA THR A 203 -4.02 -11.79 15.41
C THR A 203 -2.76 -11.11 14.89
N ASN A 204 -1.82 -11.90 14.33
CA ASN A 204 -0.57 -11.35 13.83
C ASN A 204 -0.76 -10.50 12.56
N ALA A 205 -1.76 -10.79 11.73
CA ALA A 205 -2.09 -9.94 10.59
C ALA A 205 -2.52 -8.53 11.05
N LEU A 206 -3.35 -8.42 12.08
CA LEU A 206 -3.80 -7.14 12.60
C LEU A 206 -2.74 -6.44 13.50
N ASP A 207 -1.88 -7.21 14.15
CA ASP A 207 -0.82 -6.68 15.01
C ASP A 207 0.47 -6.34 14.23
N SER A 208 0.39 -6.22 12.90
CA SER A 208 1.57 -5.89 12.08
C SER A 208 2.19 -4.56 12.52
N PRO A 209 3.38 -4.57 13.13
CA PRO A 209 3.98 -3.34 13.66
C PRO A 209 4.52 -2.40 12.59
N LEU A 210 4.52 -2.81 11.32
CA LEU A 210 4.98 -2.00 10.19
C LEU A 210 4.03 -0.86 9.84
N LEU A 211 2.77 -0.99 10.21
CA LEU A 211 1.76 0.03 9.96
C LEU A 211 1.89 1.16 10.96
N ASN A 212 1.65 2.37 10.52
CA ASN A 212 1.72 3.56 11.38
C ASN A 212 0.66 3.53 12.48
N ASP A 213 -0.48 2.91 12.19
CA ASP A 213 -1.59 2.68 13.12
C ASP A 213 -2.16 1.27 12.85
N ASN A 214 -2.25 0.43 13.89
CA ASN A 214 -2.70 -0.97 13.77
C ASN A 214 -4.15 -1.15 14.25
N ARG A 215 -4.86 -0.06 14.52
CA ARG A 215 -6.20 -0.11 15.09
C ARG A 215 -7.24 -0.05 14.00
N ILE A 216 -8.06 -1.10 13.92
CA ILE A 216 -9.22 -1.16 13.01
C ILE A 216 -10.53 -0.75 13.70
N ASP A 217 -10.43 -0.16 14.89
CA ASP A 217 -11.62 0.29 15.63
C ASP A 217 -12.44 1.28 14.79
N GLY A 218 -13.71 0.96 14.60
CA GLY A 218 -14.62 1.78 13.80
C GLY A 218 -14.53 1.59 12.30
N ALA A 219 -13.76 0.60 11.83
CA ALA A 219 -13.76 0.23 10.42
C ALA A 219 -15.19 -0.15 9.98
N GLN A 220 -15.66 0.46 8.90
CA GLN A 220 -16.99 0.20 8.37
C GLN A 220 -17.01 -0.97 7.39
N ASN A 221 -15.93 -1.12 6.63
CA ASN A 221 -15.76 -2.18 5.66
C ASN A 221 -14.38 -2.82 5.82
N VAL A 222 -14.33 -4.13 5.63
CA VAL A 222 -13.10 -4.92 5.68
C VAL A 222 -13.06 -5.88 4.51
N LEU A 223 -11.94 -5.93 3.79
CA LEU A 223 -11.63 -7.04 2.89
C LEU A 223 -10.83 -8.08 3.67
N LEU A 224 -11.29 -9.30 3.64
CA LEU A 224 -10.65 -10.44 4.27
C LEU A 224 -10.34 -11.49 3.21
N LEU A 225 -9.08 -11.80 3.00
CA LEU A 225 -8.65 -12.90 2.16
C LEU A 225 -8.05 -13.99 3.04
N ILE A 226 -8.53 -15.21 2.87
CA ILE A 226 -8.00 -16.41 3.51
C ILE A 226 -7.53 -17.37 2.44
N VAL A 227 -6.25 -17.75 2.46
CA VAL A 227 -5.66 -18.72 1.55
C VAL A 227 -5.14 -19.88 2.36
N SER A 228 -5.60 -21.09 2.07
CA SER A 228 -5.11 -22.32 2.70
C SER A 228 -4.15 -23.08 1.79
N GLY A 229 -3.21 -23.78 2.41
CA GLY A 229 -2.34 -24.73 1.74
C GLY A 229 -3.03 -26.08 1.52
N LEU A 230 -2.25 -27.15 1.60
CA LEU A 230 -2.74 -28.55 1.43
C LEU A 230 -3.76 -28.94 2.52
N SER A 231 -3.69 -28.31 3.68
CA SER A 231 -4.67 -28.46 4.76
C SER A 231 -5.72 -27.35 4.61
N GLU A 232 -6.85 -27.66 3.98
CA GLU A 232 -7.95 -26.74 3.72
C GLU A 232 -8.43 -26.07 5.03
N ILE A 233 -8.86 -24.80 4.92
CA ILE A 233 -9.45 -24.09 6.04
C ILE A 233 -10.83 -24.66 6.35
N THR A 234 -11.15 -24.77 7.64
CA THR A 234 -12.46 -25.24 8.11
C THR A 234 -13.44 -24.11 8.34
N ILE A 235 -14.74 -24.40 8.35
CA ILE A 235 -15.81 -23.44 8.65
C ILE A 235 -15.61 -22.84 10.05
N ASP A 236 -15.19 -23.63 11.02
CA ASP A 236 -14.94 -23.16 12.39
C ASP A 236 -13.75 -22.19 12.42
N GLU A 237 -12.69 -22.45 11.65
CA GLU A 237 -11.55 -21.55 11.54
C GLU A 237 -11.93 -20.21 10.89
N ILE A 238 -12.78 -20.24 9.86
CA ILE A 238 -13.34 -19.02 9.24
C ILE A 238 -14.15 -18.24 10.27
N GLY A 239 -14.97 -18.93 11.08
CA GLY A 239 -15.73 -18.31 12.17
C GLY A 239 -14.82 -17.59 13.17
N ILE A 240 -13.74 -18.24 13.62
CA ILE A 240 -12.77 -17.65 14.55
C ILE A 240 -12.13 -16.39 13.99
N ILE A 241 -11.74 -16.40 12.71
CA ILE A 241 -11.13 -15.24 12.03
C ILE A 241 -12.14 -14.08 11.95
N ASN A 242 -13.36 -14.39 11.50
CA ASN A 242 -14.41 -13.40 11.35
C ASN A 242 -14.80 -12.75 12.68
N ASP A 243 -15.02 -13.55 13.73
CA ASP A 243 -15.38 -13.06 15.06
C ASP A 243 -14.29 -12.16 15.64
N TYR A 244 -13.02 -12.53 15.46
CA TYR A 244 -11.89 -11.71 15.91
C TYR A 244 -11.84 -10.35 15.20
N ILE A 245 -12.05 -10.31 13.88
CA ILE A 245 -12.09 -9.06 13.12
C ILE A 245 -13.28 -8.21 13.56
N GLN A 246 -14.46 -8.79 13.72
CA GLN A 246 -15.66 -8.08 14.19
C GLN A 246 -15.47 -7.48 15.58
N GLU A 247 -14.87 -8.22 16.52
CA GLU A 247 -14.56 -7.73 17.86
C GLU A 247 -13.63 -6.50 17.79
N LYS A 248 -12.57 -6.57 16.97
CA LYS A 248 -11.59 -5.47 16.81
C LYS A 248 -12.15 -4.28 16.06
N ALA A 249 -13.06 -4.49 15.11
CA ALA A 249 -13.71 -3.42 14.34
C ALA A 249 -14.91 -2.77 15.07
N GLY A 250 -15.33 -3.31 16.22
CA GLY A 250 -16.46 -2.79 17.01
C GLY A 250 -17.82 -3.40 16.64
N ASN A 251 -17.84 -4.63 16.10
CA ASN A 251 -19.02 -5.46 15.80
C ASN A 251 -20.03 -4.89 14.80
N LYS A 252 -19.58 -4.00 13.90
CA LYS A 252 -20.44 -3.37 12.87
C LYS A 252 -19.81 -3.36 11.48
N ALA A 253 -18.62 -3.94 11.33
CA ALA A 253 -17.92 -3.95 10.06
C ALA A 253 -18.62 -4.86 9.05
N ASN A 254 -18.75 -4.38 7.81
CA ASN A 254 -19.13 -5.20 6.68
C ASN A 254 -17.86 -5.92 6.18
N ILE A 255 -17.80 -7.25 6.37
CA ILE A 255 -16.66 -8.06 5.95
C ILE A 255 -16.95 -8.69 4.59
N ILE A 256 -16.19 -8.30 3.58
CA ILE A 256 -16.17 -8.91 2.25
C ILE A 256 -15.04 -9.94 2.24
N MET A 257 -15.39 -11.22 2.06
CA MET A 257 -14.47 -12.33 2.24
C MET A 257 -14.16 -13.02 0.91
N GLY A 258 -12.86 -13.26 0.67
CA GLY A 258 -12.36 -14.17 -0.34
C GLY A 258 -11.73 -15.40 0.30
N ILE A 259 -11.90 -16.56 -0.35
CA ILE A 259 -11.31 -17.82 0.11
C ILE A 259 -10.63 -18.50 -1.07
N GLY A 260 -9.38 -18.89 -0.87
CA GLY A 260 -8.57 -19.52 -1.90
C GLY A 260 -7.64 -20.60 -1.39
N GLU A 261 -6.96 -21.23 -2.33
CA GLU A 261 -5.99 -22.28 -2.08
C GLU A 261 -4.67 -21.95 -2.78
N ASP A 262 -3.56 -22.17 -2.10
CA ASP A 262 -2.20 -22.09 -2.62
C ASP A 262 -1.36 -23.23 -2.02
N ASN A 263 -1.09 -24.24 -2.81
CA ASN A 263 -0.34 -25.42 -2.36
C ASN A 263 1.08 -25.10 -1.88
N SER A 264 1.62 -23.94 -2.23
CA SER A 264 2.94 -23.50 -1.74
C SER A 264 2.97 -23.23 -0.24
N LEU A 265 1.80 -22.96 0.37
CA LEU A 265 1.65 -22.74 1.81
C LEU A 265 1.72 -24.04 2.64
N THR A 266 1.68 -25.21 1.99
CA THR A 266 1.70 -26.52 2.65
C THR A 266 0.65 -26.67 3.76
N GLU A 267 1.03 -26.69 5.04
CA GLU A 267 0.11 -26.80 6.18
C GLU A 267 -0.38 -25.44 6.74
N GLU A 268 0.10 -24.35 6.14
CA GLU A 268 -0.23 -23.00 6.61
C GLU A 268 -1.56 -22.51 6.05
N ILE A 269 -2.14 -21.57 6.77
CA ILE A 269 -3.13 -20.65 6.24
C ILE A 269 -2.56 -19.23 6.25
N ALA A 270 -2.82 -18.47 5.20
CA ALA A 270 -2.50 -17.05 5.12
C ALA A 270 -3.77 -16.22 5.27
N VAL A 271 -3.74 -15.24 6.17
CA VAL A 271 -4.85 -14.30 6.38
C VAL A 271 -4.36 -12.91 6.02
N THR A 272 -5.06 -12.27 5.07
CA THR A 272 -4.82 -10.88 4.69
C THR A 272 -6.07 -10.06 5.00
N VAL A 273 -5.88 -8.99 5.75
CA VAL A 273 -6.95 -8.06 6.17
C VAL A 273 -6.62 -6.67 5.63
N ILE A 274 -7.62 -6.02 5.01
CA ILE A 274 -7.57 -4.62 4.59
C ILE A 274 -8.80 -3.94 5.18
N ALA A 275 -8.59 -2.95 6.04
CA ALA A 275 -9.64 -2.29 6.80
C ALA A 275 -9.51 -0.76 6.75
#